data_f89da14221be01d54f9e0c6d5ea84294
#
_entry.id   f89da14221be01d54f9e0c6d5ea84294
#
_cell.length_a   1.000
_cell.length_b   1.000
_cell.length_c   1.000
_cell.angle_alpha   90.00
_cell.angle_beta   90.00
_cell.angle_gamma   90.00
#
_symmetry.space_group_name_H-M   'P 1'
#
loop_
_entity.id
_entity.type
_entity.pdbx_description
1 polymer ?
#
loop_
_entity_poly.entity_id
_entity_poly.type
_entity_poly.pdbx_seq_one_letter_code
_entity_poly.pdbx_strand_id
1 'polypeptide(L)'
;MKDVLTYKPKVFSNMTIYILLISLYTLQGIIIGLFLDTIEIMLKKHFTFSQLGVYMLCKYPFSLKIIWSPIIDSYSIKSIGLRKSWIIPIQMLIALLLYMLSNSFDLLVNTNNLSALTFFALVIMVLIATQDIVVDGWGVSLCGKEVRYLIYLI
;
A
#
# COMPACT_ATOMS: atom_id res chain seq x y z
N MET A 1 20.13 -5.68 34.39
CA MET A 1 19.99 -6.44 33.15
C MET A 1 18.87 -7.48 33.27
N LYS A 2 17.66 -7.09 33.77
CA LYS A 2 16.51 -7.98 34.02
C LYS A 2 15.13 -7.41 33.63
N ASP A 3 15.04 -6.27 32.93
CA ASP A 3 13.74 -5.60 32.67
C ASP A 3 13.33 -5.54 31.18
N VAL A 4 13.84 -6.44 30.34
CA VAL A 4 13.53 -6.45 28.88
C VAL A 4 12.46 -7.51 28.50
N LEU A 5 11.92 -8.28 29.46
CA LEU A 5 11.16 -9.50 29.13
C LEU A 5 9.69 -9.48 29.56
N THR A 6 8.98 -8.37 29.64
CA THR A 6 7.53 -8.42 29.93
C THR A 6 6.67 -7.49 29.07
N TYR A 7 6.94 -7.40 27.78
CA TYR A 7 5.86 -7.02 26.86
C TYR A 7 5.05 -8.28 26.52
N LYS A 8 4.02 -8.58 27.33
CA LYS A 8 2.97 -9.53 26.93
C LYS A 8 2.18 -8.86 25.79
N PRO A 9 2.27 -9.33 24.54
CA PRO A 9 1.37 -8.84 23.52
C PRO A 9 -0.06 -9.14 23.98
N LYS A 10 -0.96 -8.13 23.95
CA LYS A 10 -2.40 -8.36 24.12
C LYS A 10 -2.76 -9.43 23.10
N VAL A 11 -3.16 -10.60 23.58
CA VAL A 11 -3.64 -11.70 22.75
C VAL A 11 -4.96 -11.23 22.16
N PHE A 12 -4.91 -10.65 20.96
CA PHE A 12 -6.12 -10.43 20.18
C PHE A 12 -6.74 -11.79 19.90
N SER A 13 -8.07 -11.90 19.99
CA SER A 13 -8.76 -13.09 19.50
C SER A 13 -8.34 -13.32 18.04
N ASN A 14 -8.05 -14.57 17.66
CA ASN A 14 -7.66 -14.92 16.30
C ASN A 14 -8.61 -14.31 15.24
N MET A 15 -9.90 -14.28 15.52
CA MET A 15 -10.91 -13.64 14.66
C MET A 15 -10.67 -12.15 14.44
N THR A 16 -10.30 -11.40 15.49
CA THR A 16 -10.01 -9.96 15.35
C THR A 16 -8.79 -9.71 14.45
N ILE A 17 -7.78 -10.57 14.54
CA ILE A 17 -6.59 -10.50 13.68
C ILE A 17 -6.95 -10.74 12.22
N TYR A 18 -7.73 -11.78 11.94
CA TYR A 18 -8.17 -12.08 10.58
C TYR A 18 -9.04 -10.97 9.97
N ILE A 19 -10.00 -10.44 10.72
CA ILE A 19 -10.85 -9.32 10.26
C ILE A 19 -9.99 -8.10 9.93
N LEU A 20 -9.02 -7.77 10.78
CA LEU A 20 -8.13 -6.63 10.57
C LEU A 20 -7.25 -6.82 9.32
N LEU A 21 -6.65 -7.98 9.14
CA LEU A 21 -5.83 -8.27 7.96
C LEU A 21 -6.67 -8.26 6.68
N ILE A 22 -7.82 -8.92 6.68
CA ILE A 22 -8.74 -8.94 5.52
C ILE A 22 -9.15 -7.52 5.15
N SER A 23 -9.51 -6.67 6.12
CA SER A 23 -9.91 -5.29 5.83
C SER A 23 -8.76 -4.46 5.25
N LEU A 24 -7.53 -4.62 5.74
CA LEU A 24 -6.36 -3.93 5.21
C LEU A 24 -6.05 -4.37 3.77
N TYR A 25 -6.02 -5.67 3.50
CA TYR A 25 -5.78 -6.20 2.14
C TYR A 25 -6.90 -5.81 1.17
N THR A 26 -8.16 -5.81 1.62
CA THR A 26 -9.29 -5.37 0.79
C THR A 26 -9.16 -3.90 0.40
N LEU A 27 -8.84 -3.02 1.35
CA LEU A 27 -8.62 -1.60 1.07
C LEU A 27 -7.49 -1.38 0.06
N GLN A 28 -6.38 -2.09 0.21
CA GLN A 28 -5.26 -2.03 -0.75
C GLN A 28 -5.69 -2.53 -2.13
N GLY A 29 -6.36 -3.67 -2.20
CA GLY A 29 -6.82 -4.27 -3.45
C GLY A 29 -7.77 -3.37 -4.23
N ILE A 30 -8.68 -2.65 -3.56
CA ILE A 30 -9.58 -1.69 -4.19
C ILE A 30 -8.79 -0.57 -4.87
N ILE A 31 -7.80 0.01 -4.20
CA ILE A 31 -7.03 1.12 -4.76
C ILE A 31 -6.14 0.62 -5.90
N ILE A 32 -5.52 -0.55 -5.76
CA ILE A 32 -4.72 -1.18 -6.83
C ILE A 32 -5.58 -1.39 -8.07
N GLY A 33 -6.75 -2.02 -7.95
CA GLY A 33 -7.67 -2.25 -9.07
C GLY A 33 -8.15 -0.95 -9.71
N LEU A 34 -8.38 0.11 -8.91
CA LEU A 34 -8.71 1.43 -9.44
C LEU A 34 -7.62 1.96 -10.39
N PHE A 35 -6.35 1.92 -9.97
CA PHE A 35 -5.24 2.47 -10.75
C PHE A 35 -4.77 1.57 -11.89
N LEU A 36 -4.73 0.25 -11.67
CA LEU A 36 -4.20 -0.66 -12.69
C LEU A 36 -5.21 -1.03 -13.77
N ASP A 37 -6.51 -1.04 -13.43
CA ASP A 37 -7.56 -1.48 -14.35
C ASP A 37 -8.50 -0.33 -14.73
N THR A 38 -9.18 0.27 -13.75
CA THR A 38 -10.28 1.22 -14.01
C THR A 38 -9.78 2.49 -14.68
N ILE A 39 -8.77 3.15 -14.13
CA ILE A 39 -8.22 4.38 -14.70
C ILE A 39 -7.59 4.10 -16.06
N GLU A 40 -6.86 2.99 -16.21
CA GLU A 40 -6.29 2.59 -17.49
C GLU A 40 -7.37 2.46 -18.60
N ILE A 41 -8.49 1.78 -18.30
CA ILE A 41 -9.59 1.64 -19.24
C ILE A 41 -10.20 3.00 -19.61
N MET A 42 -10.37 3.90 -18.63
CA MET A 42 -10.87 5.25 -18.88
C MET A 42 -9.92 6.05 -19.79
N LEU A 43 -8.62 5.97 -19.56
CA LEU A 43 -7.61 6.68 -20.33
C LEU A 43 -7.49 6.18 -21.76
N LYS A 44 -7.79 4.91 -22.05
CA LYS A 44 -7.83 4.35 -23.43
C LYS A 44 -8.77 5.10 -24.37
N LYS A 45 -9.76 5.82 -23.84
CA LYS A 45 -10.70 6.63 -24.63
C LYS A 45 -10.12 7.98 -25.06
N HIS A 46 -9.10 8.47 -24.37
CA HIS A 46 -8.55 9.82 -24.55
C HIS A 46 -7.10 9.83 -25.04
N PHE A 47 -6.35 8.75 -24.82
CA PHE A 47 -4.92 8.69 -25.08
C PHE A 47 -4.55 7.52 -26.00
N THR A 48 -3.46 7.71 -26.76
CA THR A 48 -2.90 6.68 -27.64
C THR A 48 -2.20 5.57 -26.85
N PHE A 49 -2.04 4.39 -27.45
CA PHE A 49 -1.33 3.27 -26.81
C PHE A 49 0.11 3.61 -26.38
N SER A 50 0.80 4.44 -27.16
CA SER A 50 2.16 4.88 -26.82
C SER A 50 2.17 5.75 -25.56
N GLN A 51 1.19 6.64 -25.41
CA GLN A 51 1.04 7.47 -24.21
C GLN A 51 0.65 6.64 -22.97
N LEU A 52 -0.24 5.66 -23.15
CA LEU A 52 -0.61 4.74 -22.08
C LEU A 52 0.58 3.92 -21.58
N GLY A 53 1.56 3.62 -22.43
CA GLY A 53 2.82 3.00 -22.02
C GLY A 53 3.55 3.79 -20.93
N VAL A 54 3.48 5.11 -20.96
CA VAL A 54 4.05 5.98 -19.89
C VAL A 54 3.25 5.81 -18.58
N TYR A 55 1.91 5.77 -18.68
CA TYR A 55 1.07 5.54 -17.49
C TYR A 55 1.36 4.19 -16.82
N MET A 56 1.70 3.16 -17.60
CA MET A 56 2.06 1.83 -17.09
C MET A 56 3.27 1.82 -16.15
N LEU A 57 4.10 2.87 -16.18
CA LEU A 57 5.22 3.01 -15.23
C LEU A 57 4.76 3.02 -13.77
N CYS A 58 3.51 3.39 -13.50
CA CYS A 58 2.96 3.34 -12.13
C CYS A 58 2.87 1.91 -11.55
N LYS A 59 2.99 0.86 -12.37
CA LYS A 59 3.00 -0.55 -11.92
C LYS A 59 4.34 -1.00 -11.31
N TYR A 60 5.45 -0.35 -11.68
CA TYR A 60 6.80 -0.76 -11.26
C TYR A 60 7.05 -0.72 -9.74
N PRO A 61 6.49 0.21 -8.95
CA PRO A 61 6.73 0.22 -7.51
C PRO A 61 6.44 -1.10 -6.81
N PHE A 62 5.41 -1.84 -7.24
CA PHE A 62 5.11 -3.16 -6.69
C PHE A 62 6.22 -4.18 -6.93
N SER A 63 6.82 -4.17 -8.11
CA SER A 63 7.94 -5.07 -8.42
C SER A 63 9.23 -4.68 -7.69
N LEU A 64 9.41 -3.37 -7.46
CA LEU A 64 10.61 -2.81 -6.85
C LEU A 64 10.52 -2.70 -5.32
N LYS A 65 9.37 -2.99 -4.68
CA LYS A 65 9.17 -2.83 -3.24
C LYS A 65 10.21 -3.54 -2.37
N ILE A 66 10.80 -4.62 -2.87
CA ILE A 66 11.84 -5.40 -2.19
C ILE A 66 13.08 -4.53 -1.88
N ILE A 67 13.38 -3.54 -2.73
CA ILE A 67 14.58 -2.70 -2.58
C ILE A 67 14.52 -1.88 -1.29
N TRP A 68 13.35 -1.35 -0.92
CA TRP A 68 13.20 -0.51 0.28
C TRP A 68 12.54 -1.23 1.46
N SER A 69 12.13 -2.48 1.29
CA SER A 69 11.58 -3.29 2.39
C SER A 69 12.49 -3.34 3.62
N PRO A 70 13.82 -3.53 3.52
CA PRO A 70 14.69 -3.55 4.69
C PRO A 70 14.71 -2.21 5.46
N ILE A 71 14.52 -1.09 4.75
CA ILE A 71 14.47 0.24 5.38
C ILE A 71 13.20 0.35 6.23
N ILE A 72 12.05 -0.05 5.68
CA ILE A 72 10.78 -0.03 6.39
C ILE A 72 10.79 -0.90 7.65
N ASP A 73 11.41 -2.06 7.57
CA ASP A 73 11.52 -2.98 8.69
C ASP A 73 12.50 -2.49 9.78
N SER A 74 13.45 -1.63 9.43
CA SER A 74 14.45 -1.09 10.36
C SER A 74 13.97 0.13 11.14
N TYR A 75 13.09 0.95 10.57
CA TYR A 75 12.64 2.21 11.17
C TYR A 75 11.29 2.08 11.88
N SER A 76 11.26 2.42 13.17
CA SER A 76 10.02 2.44 13.95
C SER A 76 9.99 3.54 15.00
N ILE A 77 8.81 4.08 15.25
CA ILE A 77 8.56 4.97 16.40
C ILE A 77 8.24 4.09 17.60
N LYS A 78 9.15 4.04 18.58
CA LYS A 78 9.04 3.13 19.76
C LYS A 78 7.75 3.33 20.56
N SER A 79 7.18 4.53 20.60
CA SER A 79 5.98 4.85 21.37
C SER A 79 4.68 4.31 20.76
N ILE A 80 4.61 4.16 19.44
CA ILE A 80 3.38 3.76 18.72
C ILE A 80 3.48 2.30 18.24
N GLY A 81 4.71 1.79 18.11
CA GLY A 81 5.02 0.48 17.57
C GLY A 81 5.29 0.51 16.06
N LEU A 82 6.16 -0.41 15.62
CA LEU A 82 6.69 -0.45 14.24
C LEU A 82 5.58 -0.33 13.17
N ARG A 83 4.56 -1.14 13.27
CA ARG A 83 3.56 -1.29 12.19
C ARG A 83 2.60 -0.10 12.10
N LYS A 84 2.08 0.37 13.25
CA LYS A 84 1.15 1.50 13.30
C LYS A 84 1.82 2.81 12.90
N SER A 85 3.12 2.97 13.17
CA SER A 85 3.90 4.16 12.80
C SER A 85 3.94 4.39 11.29
N TRP A 86 3.85 3.34 10.50
CA TRP A 86 3.86 3.41 9.05
C TRP A 86 2.45 3.42 8.46
N ILE A 87 1.54 2.55 8.91
CA ILE A 87 0.21 2.41 8.33
C ILE A 87 -0.59 3.70 8.43
N ILE A 88 -0.64 4.33 9.61
CA ILE A 88 -1.49 5.51 9.85
C ILE A 88 -1.08 6.69 8.93
N PRO A 89 0.18 7.16 8.92
CA PRO A 89 0.54 8.28 8.07
C PRO A 89 0.44 7.97 6.58
N ILE A 90 0.74 6.74 6.16
CA ILE A 90 0.62 6.33 4.75
C ILE A 90 -0.85 6.38 4.31
N GLN A 91 -1.78 5.84 5.09
CA GLN A 91 -3.21 5.88 4.76
C GLN A 91 -3.76 7.29 4.71
N MET A 92 -3.37 8.17 5.64
CA MET A 92 -3.73 9.58 5.62
C MET A 92 -3.23 10.26 4.34
N LEU A 93 -1.98 9.99 3.95
CA LEU A 93 -1.39 10.57 2.75
C LEU A 93 -2.06 10.04 1.47
N ILE A 94 -2.34 8.73 1.39
CA ILE A 94 -3.08 8.14 0.28
C ILE A 94 -4.46 8.79 0.15
N ALA A 95 -5.20 8.93 1.25
CA ALA A 95 -6.53 9.56 1.25
C ALA A 95 -6.48 11.01 0.75
N LEU A 96 -5.48 11.79 1.20
CA LEU A 96 -5.27 13.16 0.74
C LEU A 96 -4.97 13.22 -0.76
N LEU A 97 -4.07 12.36 -1.24
CA LEU A 97 -3.71 12.31 -2.66
C LEU A 97 -4.88 11.87 -3.55
N LEU A 98 -5.68 10.90 -3.10
CA LEU A 98 -6.89 10.48 -3.79
C LEU A 98 -7.91 11.61 -3.86
N TYR A 99 -8.08 12.37 -2.79
CA TYR A 99 -8.96 13.55 -2.76
C TYR A 99 -8.47 14.63 -3.75
N MET A 100 -7.19 14.94 -3.74
CA MET A 100 -6.60 15.91 -4.69
C MET A 100 -6.75 15.43 -6.14
N LEU A 101 -6.48 14.15 -6.40
CA LEU A 101 -6.62 13.57 -7.73
C LEU A 101 -8.07 13.59 -8.20
N SER A 102 -9.03 13.25 -7.34
CA SER A 102 -10.46 13.29 -7.67
C SER A 102 -10.91 14.67 -8.13
N ASN A 103 -10.48 15.72 -7.43
CA ASN A 103 -10.83 17.10 -7.81
C ASN A 103 -10.15 17.59 -9.10
N SER A 104 -9.00 17.01 -9.45
CA SER A 104 -8.21 17.45 -10.60
C SER A 104 -8.32 16.50 -11.80
N PHE A 105 -8.99 15.36 -11.65
CA PHE A 105 -8.98 14.29 -12.66
C PHE A 105 -9.51 14.75 -14.02
N ASP A 106 -10.69 15.35 -14.05
CA ASP A 106 -11.32 15.83 -15.29
C ASP A 106 -10.49 16.92 -15.96
N LEU A 107 -9.88 17.81 -15.19
CA LEU A 107 -8.98 18.84 -15.70
C LEU A 107 -7.74 18.21 -16.34
N LEU A 108 -7.11 17.25 -15.70
CA LEU A 108 -5.92 16.57 -16.17
C LEU A 108 -6.18 15.78 -17.46
N VAL A 109 -7.33 15.13 -17.56
CA VAL A 109 -7.74 14.38 -18.77
C VAL A 109 -8.06 15.36 -19.92
N ASN A 110 -8.84 16.40 -19.66
CA ASN A 110 -9.24 17.36 -20.69
C ASN A 110 -8.08 18.21 -21.22
N THR A 111 -7.07 18.49 -20.38
CA THR A 111 -5.85 19.20 -20.77
C THR A 111 -4.78 18.28 -21.37
N ASN A 112 -5.08 16.99 -21.58
CA ASN A 112 -4.13 15.97 -22.04
C ASN A 112 -2.84 15.90 -21.19
N ASN A 113 -2.90 16.25 -19.91
CA ASN A 113 -1.75 16.24 -19.02
C ASN A 113 -1.53 14.85 -18.38
N LEU A 114 -1.24 13.87 -19.24
CA LEU A 114 -1.00 12.49 -18.82
C LEU A 114 0.20 12.35 -17.85
N SER A 115 1.22 13.20 -18.02
CA SER A 115 2.41 13.17 -17.16
C SER A 115 2.08 13.47 -15.70
N ALA A 116 1.25 14.48 -15.44
CA ALA A 116 0.82 14.79 -14.09
C ALA A 116 -0.03 13.66 -13.49
N LEU A 117 -0.94 13.09 -14.28
CA LEU A 117 -1.78 11.97 -13.84
C LEU A 117 -0.93 10.73 -13.53
N THR A 118 0.06 10.42 -14.37
CA THR A 118 1.02 9.32 -14.13
C THR A 118 1.85 9.57 -12.87
N PHE A 119 2.27 10.81 -12.62
CA PHE A 119 3.01 11.17 -11.41
C PHE A 119 2.17 10.94 -10.14
N PHE A 120 0.92 11.40 -10.11
CA PHE A 120 0.02 11.11 -8.99
C PHE A 120 -0.19 9.62 -8.78
N ALA A 121 -0.45 8.87 -9.85
CA ALA A 121 -0.60 7.43 -9.81
C ALA A 121 0.66 6.74 -9.26
N LEU A 122 1.83 7.13 -9.73
CA LEU A 122 3.11 6.57 -9.30
C LEU A 122 3.35 6.80 -7.81
N VAL A 123 3.13 8.03 -7.31
CA VAL A 123 3.29 8.35 -5.88
C VAL A 123 2.34 7.53 -5.02
N ILE A 124 1.06 7.42 -5.42
CA ILE A 124 0.08 6.62 -4.70
C ILE A 124 0.49 5.14 -4.71
N MET A 125 0.95 4.61 -5.84
CA MET A 125 1.39 3.21 -5.94
C MET A 125 2.65 2.90 -5.12
N VAL A 126 3.59 3.85 -4.98
CA VAL A 126 4.73 3.73 -4.05
C VAL A 126 4.25 3.65 -2.60
N LEU A 127 3.29 4.48 -2.22
CA LEU A 127 2.72 4.46 -0.87
C LEU A 127 1.98 3.15 -0.57
N ILE A 128 1.21 2.65 -1.53
CA ILE A 128 0.49 1.37 -1.38
C ILE A 128 1.48 0.21 -1.31
N ALA A 129 2.50 0.18 -2.16
CA ALA A 129 3.55 -0.83 -2.11
C ALA A 129 4.32 -0.81 -0.77
N THR A 130 4.53 0.39 -0.20
CA THR A 130 5.13 0.54 1.13
C THR A 130 4.19 0.05 2.23
N GLN A 131 2.89 0.37 2.15
CA GLN A 131 1.89 -0.13 3.08
C GLN A 131 1.80 -1.66 3.05
N ASP A 132 1.88 -2.25 1.86
CA ASP A 132 1.84 -3.69 1.64
C ASP A 132 2.99 -4.40 2.39
N ILE A 133 4.22 -3.90 2.30
CA ILE A 133 5.36 -4.41 3.09
C ILE A 133 5.03 -4.43 4.59
N VAL A 134 4.43 -3.36 5.10
CA VAL A 134 4.10 -3.23 6.53
C VAL A 134 3.00 -4.20 6.95
N VAL A 135 1.97 -4.36 6.10
CA VAL A 135 0.83 -5.25 6.36
C VAL A 135 1.27 -6.71 6.31
N ASP A 136 2.08 -7.10 5.30
CA ASP A 136 2.66 -8.44 5.18
C ASP A 136 3.48 -8.79 6.41
N GLY A 137 4.40 -7.92 6.80
CA GLY A 137 5.20 -8.12 8.00
C GLY A 137 4.37 -8.12 9.29
N TRP A 138 3.21 -7.43 9.33
CA TRP A 138 2.29 -7.50 10.45
C TRP A 138 1.55 -8.83 10.47
N GLY A 139 1.06 -9.29 9.33
CA GLY A 139 0.44 -10.60 9.16
C GLY A 139 1.33 -11.72 9.70
N VAL A 140 2.59 -11.75 9.26
CA VAL A 140 3.58 -12.74 9.73
C VAL A 140 3.81 -12.66 11.25
N SER A 141 3.78 -11.48 11.85
CA SER A 141 4.00 -11.30 13.28
C SER A 141 2.80 -11.66 14.16
N LEU A 142 1.58 -11.51 13.64
CA LEU A 142 0.32 -11.77 14.34
C LEU A 142 -0.13 -13.23 14.22
N CYS A 143 0.14 -13.84 13.08
CA CYS A 143 -0.18 -15.25 12.86
C CYS A 143 0.71 -16.15 13.70
N GLY A 144 0.11 -17.10 14.41
CA GLY A 144 0.84 -18.13 15.15
C GLY A 144 1.76 -18.95 14.25
N LYS A 145 2.62 -19.78 14.87
CA LYS A 145 3.62 -20.57 14.13
C LYS A 145 3.00 -21.42 13.02
N GLU A 146 1.82 -21.98 13.22
CA GLU A 146 1.14 -22.86 12.26
C GLU A 146 0.70 -22.11 10.98
N VAL A 147 0.20 -20.89 11.11
CA VAL A 147 -0.22 -20.07 9.95
C VAL A 147 0.99 -19.48 9.22
N ARG A 148 2.09 -19.27 9.93
CA ARG A 148 3.34 -18.76 9.35
C ARG A 148 3.90 -19.71 8.28
N TYR A 149 3.81 -21.01 8.48
CA TYR A 149 4.23 -21.99 7.47
C TYR A 149 3.40 -21.96 6.19
N LEU A 150 2.10 -21.66 6.29
CA LEU A 150 1.21 -21.53 5.12
C LEU A 150 1.54 -20.30 4.29
N ILE A 151 1.90 -19.18 4.93
CA ILE A 151 2.28 -17.94 4.23
C ILE A 151 3.60 -18.09 3.46
N TYR A 152 4.53 -18.92 3.94
CA TYR A 152 5.79 -19.21 3.24
C TYR A 152 5.65 -20.20 2.08
N LEU A 153 4.49 -20.86 1.94
CA LEU A 153 4.23 -21.84 0.88
C LEU A 153 3.47 -21.26 -0.33
N ILE A 154 2.97 -20.02 -0.24
CA ILE A 154 2.30 -19.26 -1.30
C ILE A 154 3.26 -18.23 -1.88
#